data_f86409d2f9164d7ed1887564f91e573c
#
_entry.id   f86409d2f9164d7ed1887564f91e573c
#
_cell.length_a   1.000
_cell.length_b   1.000
_cell.length_c   1.000
_cell.angle_alpha   90.00
_cell.angle_beta   90.00
_cell.angle_gamma   90.00
#
_symmetry.space_group_name_H-M   'P 1'
#
loop_
_entity.id
_entity.type
_entity.pdbx_description
1 polymer ?
#
loop_
_entity_poly.entity_id
_entity_poly.type
_entity_poly.pdbx_seq_one_letter_code
_entity_poly.pdbx_strand_id
1 'polypeptide(L)' 'MSNVLDPVEGITVEKWASAQAKMASGGSMQDAYDICGVDAAKWDRVSAEWLARMSNDTEFKIMPIYSA' A
#
# COMPACT_ATOMS: atom_id res chain seq x y z
N MET A 1 13.46 0.19 16.01
CA MET A 1 12.73 1.37 15.58
C MET A 1 12.17 1.14 14.17
N SER A 2 10.88 1.40 13.97
CA SER A 2 10.26 1.17 12.66
C SER A 2 10.64 2.27 11.68
N ASN A 3 10.99 1.85 10.46
CA ASN A 3 11.15 2.76 9.33
C ASN A 3 9.76 2.98 8.71
N VAL A 4 9.48 4.17 8.19
CA VAL A 4 8.21 4.45 7.50
C VAL A 4 7.97 3.55 6.29
N LEU A 5 9.03 2.91 5.77
CA LEU A 5 8.96 1.99 4.65
C LEU A 5 8.95 0.52 5.07
N ASP A 6 8.90 0.22 6.36
CA ASP A 6 8.80 -1.16 6.83
C ASP A 6 7.50 -1.79 6.32
N PRO A 7 7.52 -3.05 5.87
CA PRO A 7 6.31 -3.71 5.41
C PRO A 7 5.23 -3.75 6.48
N VAL A 8 3.99 -3.53 6.07
CA VAL A 8 2.82 -3.66 6.95
C VAL A 8 2.24 -5.04 6.72
N GLU A 9 2.30 -5.91 7.73
CA GLU A 9 1.84 -7.30 7.63
C GLU A 9 2.44 -8.02 6.41
N GLY A 10 3.71 -7.72 6.12
CA GLY A 10 4.41 -8.31 4.99
C GLY A 10 4.18 -7.62 3.64
N ILE A 11 3.41 -6.55 3.61
CA ILE A 11 3.09 -5.82 2.38
C ILE A 11 3.92 -4.54 2.32
N THR A 12 4.81 -4.45 1.33
CA THR A 12 5.60 -3.24 1.11
C THR A 12 4.76 -2.14 0.47
N VAL A 13 5.22 -0.88 0.58
CA VAL A 13 4.52 0.23 -0.07
C VAL A 13 4.50 0.06 -1.59
N GLU A 14 5.56 -0.51 -2.16
CA GLU A 14 5.63 -0.76 -3.60
C GLU A 14 4.55 -1.74 -4.04
N LYS A 15 4.35 -2.81 -3.28
CA LYS A 15 3.32 -3.80 -3.57
C LYS A 15 1.93 -3.20 -3.42
N TRP A 16 1.71 -2.44 -2.35
CA TRP A 16 0.45 -1.74 -2.12
C TRP A 16 0.17 -0.72 -3.24
N ALA A 17 1.19 0.04 -3.67
CA ALA A 17 1.07 1.00 -4.76
C ALA A 17 0.76 0.31 -6.09
N SER A 18 1.37 -0.86 -6.35
CA SER A 18 1.07 -1.64 -7.55
C SER A 18 -0.39 -2.09 -7.57
N ALA A 19 -0.92 -2.52 -6.43
CA ALA A 19 -2.31 -2.91 -6.31
C ALA A 19 -3.24 -1.72 -6.56
N GLN A 20 -2.91 -0.55 -6.03
CA GLN A 20 -3.68 0.67 -6.25
C GLN A 20 -3.68 1.07 -7.73
N ALA A 21 -2.52 0.98 -8.37
CA ALA A 21 -2.38 1.29 -9.80
C ALA A 21 -3.23 0.34 -10.65
N LYS A 22 -3.29 -0.93 -10.30
CA LYS A 22 -4.12 -1.90 -11.01
C LYS A 22 -5.60 -1.54 -10.91
N MET A 23 -6.06 -1.17 -9.72
CA MET A 23 -7.44 -0.73 -9.54
C MET A 23 -7.73 0.54 -10.33
N ALA A 24 -6.80 1.50 -10.33
CA ALA A 24 -6.96 2.75 -11.06
C ALA A 24 -7.01 2.55 -12.57
N SER A 25 -6.38 1.49 -13.09
CA SER A 25 -6.40 1.17 -14.52
C SER A 25 -7.59 0.30 -14.94
N GLY A 26 -8.59 0.16 -14.06
CA GLY A 26 -9.80 -0.60 -14.37
C GLY A 26 -9.86 -2.00 -13.75
N GLY A 27 -8.89 -2.35 -12.91
CA GLY A 27 -8.91 -3.62 -12.18
C GLY A 27 -9.93 -3.62 -11.05
N SER A 28 -10.18 -4.79 -10.48
CA SER A 28 -11.11 -4.97 -9.37
C SER A 28 -10.37 -5.01 -8.04
N MET A 29 -11.14 -4.95 -6.94
CA MET A 29 -10.57 -5.15 -5.59
C MET A 29 -9.92 -6.53 -5.48
N GLN A 30 -10.50 -7.54 -6.14
CA GLN A 30 -9.91 -8.88 -6.14
C GLN A 30 -8.52 -8.90 -6.76
N ASP A 31 -8.29 -8.10 -7.80
CA ASP A 31 -6.95 -7.98 -8.40
C ASP A 31 -5.95 -7.44 -7.38
N ALA A 32 -6.36 -6.45 -6.58
CA ALA A 32 -5.49 -5.91 -5.54
C ALA A 32 -5.19 -6.95 -4.47
N TYR A 33 -6.19 -7.73 -4.06
CA TYR A 33 -5.99 -8.81 -3.07
C TYR A 33 -5.03 -9.86 -3.61
N ASP A 34 -5.16 -10.23 -4.88
CA ASP A 34 -4.30 -11.24 -5.51
C ASP A 34 -2.84 -10.76 -5.59
N ILE A 35 -2.63 -9.50 -5.96
CA ILE A 35 -1.29 -8.90 -6.04
C ILE A 35 -0.61 -8.95 -4.68
N CYS A 36 -1.34 -8.61 -3.62
CA CYS A 36 -0.80 -8.55 -2.26
C CYS A 36 -0.89 -9.88 -1.51
N GLY A 37 -1.65 -10.84 -2.02
CA GLY A 37 -1.88 -12.12 -1.34
C GLY A 37 -2.66 -11.95 -0.04
N VAL A 38 -3.67 -11.09 -0.03
CA VAL A 38 -4.44 -10.74 1.16
C VAL A 38 -5.93 -10.94 0.92
N ASP A 39 -6.71 -10.94 2.01
CA ASP A 39 -8.17 -10.86 1.94
C ASP A 39 -8.63 -9.42 2.17
N ALA A 40 -9.94 -9.19 2.14
CA ALA A 40 -10.51 -7.85 2.31
C ALA A 40 -10.17 -7.24 3.67
N ALA A 41 -10.23 -8.02 4.74
CA ALA A 41 -9.94 -7.52 6.09
C ALA A 41 -8.48 -7.09 6.22
N LYS A 42 -7.57 -7.91 5.72
CA LYS A 42 -6.14 -7.59 5.77
C LYS A 42 -5.82 -6.39 4.87
N TRP A 43 -6.44 -6.33 3.69
CA TRP A 43 -6.29 -5.20 2.78
C TRP A 43 -6.68 -3.89 3.46
N ASP A 44 -7.81 -3.89 4.17
CA ASP A 44 -8.27 -2.69 4.88
C ASP A 44 -7.27 -2.24 5.95
N ARG A 45 -6.71 -3.19 6.72
CA ARG A 45 -5.72 -2.85 7.75
C ARG A 45 -4.44 -2.29 7.13
N VAL A 46 -3.93 -2.94 6.09
CA VAL A 46 -2.70 -2.53 5.41
C VAL A 46 -2.89 -1.16 4.78
N SER A 47 -4.00 -0.95 4.10
CA SER A 47 -4.30 0.34 3.46
C SER A 47 -4.43 1.46 4.48
N ALA A 48 -5.10 1.23 5.60
CA ALA A 48 -5.25 2.23 6.65
C ALA A 48 -3.87 2.63 7.21
N GLU A 49 -2.99 1.66 7.43
CA GLU A 49 -1.65 1.93 7.93
C GLU A 49 -0.81 2.72 6.92
N TRP A 50 -0.82 2.31 5.65
CA TRP A 50 -0.06 3.02 4.63
C TRP A 50 -0.58 4.44 4.42
N LEU A 51 -1.90 4.64 4.44
CA LEU A 51 -2.49 5.97 4.33
C LEU A 51 -2.10 6.85 5.51
N ALA A 52 -2.08 6.29 6.72
CA ALA A 52 -1.65 7.01 7.91
C ALA A 52 -0.17 7.42 7.79
N ARG A 53 0.69 6.51 7.32
CA ARG A 53 2.10 6.81 7.11
C ARG A 53 2.30 7.88 6.05
N MET A 54 1.53 7.85 4.96
CA MET A 54 1.60 8.87 3.91
C MET A 54 1.20 10.24 4.45
N SER A 55 0.17 10.31 5.29
CA SER A 55 -0.25 11.57 5.90
C SER A 55 0.82 12.17 6.80
N ASN A 56 1.67 11.34 7.38
CA ASN A 56 2.75 11.75 8.27
C ASN A 56 4.13 11.75 7.59
N ASP A 57 4.17 11.60 6.28
CA ASP A 57 5.42 11.48 5.52
C ASP A 57 6.01 12.86 5.23
N THR A 58 6.57 13.49 6.24
CA THR A 58 7.18 14.83 6.12
C THR A 58 8.48 14.82 5.32
N GLU A 59 9.10 13.66 5.16
CA GLU A 59 10.36 13.51 4.42
C GLU A 59 10.15 13.03 3.00
N PHE A 60 8.91 12.82 2.58
CA PHE A 60 8.53 12.39 1.23
C PHE A 60 9.21 11.09 0.81
N LYS A 61 9.29 10.12 1.72
CA LYS A 61 9.86 8.81 1.44
C LYS A 61 8.88 7.87 0.76
N ILE A 62 7.60 8.00 1.10
CA ILE A 62 6.53 7.14 0.58
C ILE A 62 5.95 7.69 -0.72
N MET A 63 5.67 8.99 -0.76
CA MET A 63 5.01 9.61 -1.92
C MET A 63 5.75 9.39 -3.24
N PRO A 64 7.09 9.52 -3.33
CA PRO A 64 7.78 9.26 -4.59
C PRO A 64 7.63 7.81 -5.06
N ILE A 65 7.61 6.85 -4.14
CA ILE A 65 7.41 5.45 -4.49
C ILE A 65 5.98 5.22 -4.96
N TYR A 66 5.01 5.78 -4.26
CA TYR A 66 3.59 5.62 -4.57
C TYR A 66 3.24 6.25 -5.93
N SER A 67 3.81 7.42 -6.24
CA SER A 67 3.48 8.16 -7.47
C SER A 67 4.38 7.84 -8.65
N ALA A 68 5.35 6.97 -8.46
CA ALA A 68 6.29 6.61 -9.52
C ALA A 68 5.64 5.83 -10.66
#